data_66d2027f3336d2b76ca21c85f26f4afa
#
_entry.id   66d2027f3336d2b76ca21c85f26f4afa
#
_cell.length_a   1.000
_cell.length_b   1.000
_cell.length_c   1.000
_cell.angle_alpha   90.00
_cell.angle_beta   90.00
_cell.angle_gamma   90.00
#
_symmetry.space_group_name_H-M   'P 1'
#
loop_
_entity.id
_entity.type
_entity.pdbx_description
1 polymer ?
#
loop_
_entity_poly.entity_id
_entity_poly.type
_entity_poly.pdbx_seq_one_letter_code
_entity_poly.pdbx_strand_id
1 'polypeptide(L)'
;MANLSFDRLKPVLHAVTIIALAGCSGVDTNHPAIGRTVGNLPLVALADPERPAPAFAGKVTLLNFWGTWCPPCRRELPGLARLAARLADDARFQLVAVSCGGGGPDDLAEITATTAEFLESQRLALDAWADPDGMARTILAASFGFGAYPTTYLIGPDATVRAVWTGYRSRDEADMAAAVVSLLKEVPARAPPADR
;
A
#
# COMPACT_ATOMS: atom_id res chain seq x y z
N MET A 1 11.85 -57.16 -45.11
CA MET A 1 12.71 -56.61 -44.05
C MET A 1 12.62 -55.11 -44.17
N ALA A 2 11.73 -54.48 -43.41
CA ALA A 2 11.48 -53.02 -43.46
C ALA A 2 12.10 -52.37 -42.25
N ASN A 3 13.04 -51.46 -42.49
CA ASN A 3 13.80 -50.75 -41.50
C ASN A 3 13.04 -49.47 -41.13
N LEU A 4 12.42 -49.42 -39.93
CA LEU A 4 11.73 -48.26 -39.39
C LEU A 4 12.78 -47.34 -38.71
N SER A 5 13.04 -46.22 -39.37
CA SER A 5 13.90 -45.14 -38.84
C SER A 5 13.08 -44.31 -37.83
N PHE A 6 13.44 -44.39 -36.56
CA PHE A 6 12.89 -43.54 -35.51
C PHE A 6 13.51 -42.15 -35.60
N ASP A 7 12.75 -41.21 -36.10
CA ASP A 7 13.12 -39.79 -36.13
C ASP A 7 12.92 -39.19 -34.74
N ARG A 8 14.05 -38.75 -34.14
CA ARG A 8 14.10 -38.19 -32.78
C ARG A 8 13.52 -36.79 -32.78
N LEU A 9 12.33 -36.63 -32.24
CA LEU A 9 11.82 -35.30 -31.84
C LEU A 9 12.77 -34.72 -30.77
N LYS A 10 13.48 -33.67 -31.13
CA LYS A 10 14.21 -32.82 -30.17
C LYS A 10 13.22 -31.95 -29.42
N PRO A 11 13.23 -31.94 -28.09
CA PRO A 11 12.44 -30.97 -27.36
C PRO A 11 13.02 -29.58 -27.54
N VAL A 12 12.23 -28.66 -28.10
CA VAL A 12 12.55 -27.24 -28.14
C VAL A 12 12.41 -26.70 -26.73
N LEU A 13 13.52 -26.59 -26.02
CA LEU A 13 13.59 -25.89 -24.75
C LEU A 13 13.39 -24.39 -25.04
N HIS A 14 12.19 -23.88 -24.78
CA HIS A 14 11.98 -22.44 -24.71
C HIS A 14 12.66 -21.95 -23.43
N ALA A 15 13.85 -21.39 -23.58
CA ALA A 15 14.49 -20.65 -22.52
C ALA A 15 13.66 -19.38 -22.26
N VAL A 16 12.85 -19.43 -21.20
CA VAL A 16 12.25 -18.22 -20.65
C VAL A 16 13.39 -17.39 -20.06
N THR A 17 13.85 -16.42 -20.82
CA THR A 17 14.82 -15.43 -20.36
C THR A 17 14.06 -14.54 -19.36
N ILE A 18 14.18 -14.85 -18.06
CA ILE A 18 13.79 -13.94 -17.00
C ILE A 18 14.80 -12.80 -17.04
N ILE A 19 14.43 -11.71 -17.70
CA ILE A 19 15.15 -10.45 -17.58
C ILE A 19 14.85 -9.93 -16.17
N ALA A 20 15.73 -10.27 -15.23
CA ALA A 20 15.76 -9.63 -13.93
C ALA A 20 16.14 -8.17 -14.16
N LEU A 21 15.17 -7.28 -14.27
CA LEU A 21 15.37 -5.84 -14.13
C LEU A 21 15.78 -5.59 -12.68
N ALA A 22 17.06 -5.78 -12.38
CA ALA A 22 17.70 -5.29 -11.17
C ALA A 22 17.79 -3.76 -11.24
N GLY A 23 16.66 -3.08 -11.35
CA GLY A 23 16.53 -1.66 -11.04
C GLY A 23 16.62 -1.50 -9.53
N CYS A 24 17.42 -0.55 -9.03
CA CYS A 24 17.41 -0.15 -7.62
C CYS A 24 16.03 0.44 -7.26
N SER A 25 15.00 -0.39 -7.16
CA SER A 25 13.70 -0.02 -6.66
C SER A 25 13.81 0.31 -5.17
N GLY A 26 13.07 1.32 -4.72
CA GLY A 26 12.99 1.68 -3.30
C GLY A 26 12.26 0.64 -2.45
N VAL A 27 11.77 -0.42 -3.08
CA VAL A 27 11.08 -1.53 -2.42
C VAL A 27 12.07 -2.33 -1.59
N ASP A 28 11.82 -2.48 -0.32
CA ASP A 28 12.54 -3.42 0.54
C ASP A 28 11.99 -4.83 0.33
N THR A 29 12.66 -5.59 -0.53
CA THR A 29 12.27 -6.98 -0.85
C THR A 29 12.53 -7.97 0.28
N ASN A 30 13.29 -7.58 1.30
CA ASN A 30 13.62 -8.40 2.47
C ASN A 30 12.89 -7.95 3.74
N HIS A 31 11.96 -7.00 3.62
CA HIS A 31 11.24 -6.47 4.78
C HIS A 31 10.44 -7.58 5.48
N PRO A 32 10.48 -7.67 6.84
CA PRO A 32 9.85 -8.76 7.60
C PRO A 32 8.32 -8.82 7.45
N ALA A 33 7.69 -7.77 6.97
CA ALA A 33 6.25 -7.74 6.67
C ALA A 33 5.86 -8.51 5.42
N ILE A 34 6.77 -8.70 4.45
CA ILE A 34 6.44 -9.33 3.16
C ILE A 34 5.87 -10.74 3.40
N GLY A 35 4.73 -11.03 2.77
CA GLY A 35 4.03 -12.31 2.90
C GLY A 35 3.20 -12.47 4.18
N ARG A 36 3.19 -11.48 5.09
CA ARG A 36 2.36 -11.53 6.32
C ARG A 36 0.99 -10.94 6.07
N THR A 37 -0.02 -11.53 6.71
CA THR A 37 -1.40 -11.06 6.63
C THR A 37 -1.65 -9.96 7.66
N VAL A 38 -2.18 -8.82 7.21
CA VAL A 38 -2.60 -7.70 8.06
C VAL A 38 -4.03 -7.95 8.53
N GLY A 39 -4.20 -8.02 9.84
CA GLY A 39 -5.52 -8.08 10.47
C GLY A 39 -6.21 -6.72 10.53
N ASN A 40 -7.30 -6.65 11.29
CA ASN A 40 -7.96 -5.38 11.56
C ASN A 40 -7.03 -4.46 12.38
N LEU A 41 -6.88 -3.22 11.93
CA LEU A 41 -6.15 -2.18 12.66
C LEU A 41 -7.18 -1.20 13.26
N PRO A 42 -7.04 -0.83 14.53
CA PRO A 42 -7.97 0.09 15.22
C PRO A 42 -7.69 1.55 14.78
N LEU A 43 -8.05 1.87 13.55
CA LEU A 43 -7.89 3.20 12.99
C LEU A 43 -9.19 4.00 13.08
N VAL A 44 -9.06 5.31 13.30
CA VAL A 44 -10.17 6.26 13.38
C VAL A 44 -10.12 7.20 12.16
N ALA A 45 -11.23 7.33 11.44
CA ALA A 45 -11.32 8.27 10.32
C ALA A 45 -11.41 9.71 10.83
N LEU A 46 -10.57 10.62 10.33
CA LEU A 46 -10.53 11.99 10.84
C LEU A 46 -11.75 12.82 10.44
N ALA A 47 -12.33 12.55 9.27
CA ALA A 47 -13.53 13.24 8.78
C ALA A 47 -14.84 12.70 9.38
N ASP A 48 -14.85 11.44 9.82
CA ASP A 48 -16.03 10.76 10.38
C ASP A 48 -15.57 9.67 11.35
N PRO A 49 -15.38 10.00 12.64
CA PRO A 49 -14.90 9.07 13.66
C PRO A 49 -15.78 7.84 13.89
N GLU A 50 -17.08 7.90 13.52
CA GLU A 50 -18.01 6.77 13.62
C GLU A 50 -17.88 5.79 12.44
N ARG A 51 -17.16 6.17 11.39
CA ARG A 51 -16.91 5.30 10.24
C ARG A 51 -16.08 4.08 10.66
N PRO A 52 -16.50 2.86 10.29
CA PRO A 52 -15.74 1.65 10.59
C PRO A 52 -14.29 1.72 10.07
N ALA A 53 -13.36 1.16 10.83
CA ALA A 53 -11.97 1.01 10.41
C ALA A 53 -11.88 0.30 9.05
N PRO A 54 -10.84 0.60 8.23
CA PRO A 54 -10.75 0.09 6.87
C PRO A 54 -10.53 -1.42 6.86
N ALA A 55 -11.32 -2.14 6.05
CA ALA A 55 -11.08 -3.54 5.77
C ALA A 55 -10.03 -3.69 4.65
N PHE A 56 -9.05 -4.57 4.84
CA PHE A 56 -8.00 -4.84 3.84
C PHE A 56 -8.40 -5.95 2.88
N ALA A 57 -9.16 -6.95 3.35
CA ALA A 57 -9.61 -8.06 2.53
C ALA A 57 -10.50 -7.59 1.35
N GLY A 58 -10.22 -8.11 0.16
CA GLY A 58 -10.92 -7.75 -1.07
C GLY A 58 -10.47 -6.44 -1.72
N LYS A 59 -9.42 -5.80 -1.19
CA LYS A 59 -8.89 -4.53 -1.67
C LYS A 59 -7.38 -4.60 -1.93
N VAL A 60 -6.92 -3.91 -2.96
CA VAL A 60 -5.52 -3.51 -3.09
C VAL A 60 -5.36 -2.23 -2.29
N THR A 61 -4.57 -2.27 -1.23
CA THR A 61 -4.45 -1.14 -0.30
C THR A 61 -3.02 -0.61 -0.26
N LEU A 62 -2.86 0.72 -0.38
CA LEU A 62 -1.69 1.41 0.13
C LEU A 62 -2.00 1.88 1.55
N LEU A 63 -1.32 1.28 2.53
CA LEU A 63 -1.38 1.68 3.93
C LEU A 63 -0.13 2.50 4.24
N ASN A 64 -0.31 3.81 4.42
CA ASN A 64 0.78 4.76 4.64
C ASN A 64 0.69 5.36 6.04
N PHE A 65 1.79 5.28 6.81
CA PHE A 65 1.94 5.96 8.10
C PHE A 65 2.81 7.20 7.92
N TRP A 66 2.28 8.35 8.29
CA TRP A 66 2.91 9.65 8.07
C TRP A 66 2.61 10.62 9.22
N GLY A 67 3.18 11.82 9.18
CA GLY A 67 2.85 12.89 10.11
C GLY A 67 3.15 14.27 9.52
N THR A 68 2.41 15.29 9.94
CA THR A 68 2.57 16.69 9.50
C THR A 68 3.94 17.26 9.89
N TRP A 69 4.53 16.78 10.97
CA TRP A 69 5.85 17.10 11.50
C TRP A 69 7.01 16.46 10.72
N CYS A 70 6.73 15.48 9.86
CA CYS A 70 7.73 14.65 9.18
C CYS A 70 8.06 15.20 7.77
N PRO A 71 9.22 15.82 7.52
CA PRO A 71 9.52 16.45 6.23
C PRO A 71 9.52 15.48 5.03
N PRO A 72 10.05 14.23 5.10
CA PRO A 72 9.93 13.29 3.99
C PRO A 72 8.49 12.86 3.73
N CYS A 73 7.64 12.72 4.77
CA CYS A 73 6.22 12.40 4.63
C CYS A 73 5.46 13.49 3.84
N ARG A 74 5.74 14.74 4.15
CA ARG A 74 5.14 15.89 3.45
C ARG A 74 5.49 15.94 1.97
N ARG A 75 6.64 15.37 1.58
CA ARG A 75 7.02 15.26 0.16
C ARG A 75 6.37 14.06 -0.54
N GLU A 76 6.15 12.94 0.17
CA GLU A 76 5.50 11.73 -0.37
C GLU A 76 4.00 11.94 -0.61
N LEU A 77 3.30 12.54 0.35
CA LEU A 77 1.84 12.58 0.41
C LEU A 77 1.17 13.13 -0.86
N PRO A 78 1.68 14.19 -1.52
CA PRO A 78 1.11 14.65 -2.79
C PRO A 78 1.13 13.59 -3.91
N GLY A 79 2.14 12.73 -3.95
CA GLY A 79 2.24 11.62 -4.90
C GLY A 79 1.17 10.56 -4.63
N LEU A 80 0.99 10.18 -3.36
CA LEU A 80 -0.05 9.24 -2.94
C LEU A 80 -1.45 9.79 -3.21
N ALA A 81 -1.70 11.06 -2.92
CA ALA A 81 -2.98 11.71 -3.21
C ALA A 81 -3.30 11.72 -4.71
N ARG A 82 -2.31 12.02 -5.57
CA ARG A 82 -2.47 11.94 -7.03
C ARG A 82 -2.77 10.53 -7.50
N LEU A 83 -2.12 9.52 -6.93
CA LEU A 83 -2.38 8.11 -7.26
C LEU A 83 -3.80 7.73 -6.85
N ALA A 84 -4.23 8.09 -5.63
CA ALA A 84 -5.57 7.83 -5.15
C ALA A 84 -6.64 8.49 -6.03
N ALA A 85 -6.43 9.75 -6.43
CA ALA A 85 -7.34 10.47 -7.32
C ALA A 85 -7.46 9.78 -8.70
N ARG A 86 -6.36 9.26 -9.26
CA ARG A 86 -6.41 8.52 -10.54
C ARG A 86 -7.15 7.18 -10.44
N LEU A 87 -7.22 6.59 -9.26
CA LEU A 87 -7.85 5.29 -9.02
C LEU A 87 -9.16 5.42 -8.24
N ALA A 88 -9.73 6.63 -8.13
CA ALA A 88 -10.92 6.89 -7.32
C ALA A 88 -12.14 6.07 -7.77
N ASP A 89 -12.25 5.78 -9.07
CA ASP A 89 -13.36 5.00 -9.64
C ASP A 89 -13.11 3.47 -9.57
N ASP A 90 -11.92 3.02 -9.16
CA ASP A 90 -11.63 1.60 -9.00
C ASP A 90 -11.97 1.14 -7.58
N ALA A 91 -13.15 0.56 -7.41
CA ALA A 91 -13.63 0.07 -6.11
C ALA A 91 -12.71 -1.01 -5.48
N ARG A 92 -11.77 -1.57 -6.22
CA ARG A 92 -10.79 -2.55 -5.72
C ARG A 92 -9.59 -1.91 -5.04
N PHE A 93 -9.38 -0.60 -5.23
CA PHE A 93 -8.28 0.15 -4.64
C PHE A 93 -8.74 0.97 -3.44
N GLN A 94 -7.83 1.17 -2.49
CA GLN A 94 -7.95 2.18 -1.44
C GLN A 94 -6.57 2.68 -0.99
N LEU A 95 -6.52 3.96 -0.63
CA LEU A 95 -5.42 4.55 0.12
C LEU A 95 -5.88 4.75 1.57
N VAL A 96 -5.13 4.20 2.51
CA VAL A 96 -5.32 4.38 3.95
C VAL A 96 -4.13 5.18 4.47
N ALA A 97 -4.27 6.49 4.52
CA ALA A 97 -3.23 7.40 4.98
C ALA A 97 -3.45 7.72 6.47
N VAL A 98 -2.58 7.15 7.34
CA VAL A 98 -2.69 7.27 8.79
C VAL A 98 -1.79 8.40 9.26
N SER A 99 -2.40 9.49 9.71
CA SER A 99 -1.70 10.62 10.33
C SER A 99 -1.38 10.30 11.78
N CYS A 100 -0.13 10.51 12.18
CA CYS A 100 0.39 10.18 13.49
C CYS A 100 1.05 11.42 14.13
N GLY A 101 0.97 11.51 15.45
CA GLY A 101 1.70 12.52 16.23
C GLY A 101 3.22 12.31 16.24
N GLY A 102 3.94 13.30 16.70
CA GLY A 102 5.41 13.35 16.72
C GLY A 102 6.07 12.58 17.86
N GLY A 103 5.29 11.97 18.74
CA GLY A 103 5.77 11.20 19.90
C GLY A 103 4.80 11.27 21.08
N GLY A 104 4.79 10.24 21.89
CA GLY A 104 3.82 10.08 23.00
C GLY A 104 2.43 9.61 22.53
N PRO A 105 1.45 9.59 23.45
CA PRO A 105 0.05 9.35 23.10
C PRO A 105 -0.45 10.44 22.15
N ASP A 106 -1.14 10.04 21.11
CA ASP A 106 -1.66 10.96 20.10
C ASP A 106 -2.99 11.58 20.59
N ASP A 107 -3.08 12.89 20.65
CA ASP A 107 -4.37 13.58 20.85
C ASP A 107 -5.14 13.61 19.54
N LEU A 108 -6.30 12.95 19.50
CA LEU A 108 -7.12 12.85 18.27
C LEU A 108 -7.58 14.23 17.78
N ALA A 109 -7.93 15.16 18.67
CA ALA A 109 -8.37 16.50 18.28
C ALA A 109 -7.23 17.30 17.68
N GLU A 110 -6.02 17.23 18.28
CA GLU A 110 -4.82 17.87 17.73
C GLU A 110 -4.42 17.30 16.38
N ILE A 111 -4.39 15.97 16.22
CA ILE A 111 -4.09 15.32 14.93
C ILE A 111 -5.12 15.69 13.87
N THR A 112 -6.40 15.72 14.22
CA THR A 112 -7.46 16.13 13.29
C THR A 112 -7.23 17.55 12.80
N ALA A 113 -7.00 18.49 13.72
CA ALA A 113 -6.80 19.91 13.38
C ALA A 113 -5.53 20.12 12.53
N THR A 114 -4.39 19.60 12.98
CA THR A 114 -3.10 19.76 12.28
C THR A 114 -3.08 19.07 10.91
N THR A 115 -3.73 17.91 10.79
CA THR A 115 -3.88 17.21 9.51
C THR A 115 -4.75 17.99 8.55
N ALA A 116 -5.90 18.48 9.00
CA ALA A 116 -6.81 19.28 8.18
C ALA A 116 -6.13 20.56 7.65
N GLU A 117 -5.46 21.30 8.52
CA GLU A 117 -4.70 22.51 8.17
C GLU A 117 -3.61 22.19 7.13
N PHE A 118 -2.87 21.10 7.34
CA PHE A 118 -1.82 20.68 6.39
C PHE A 118 -2.42 20.33 5.02
N LEU A 119 -3.46 19.49 4.98
CA LEU A 119 -4.09 19.08 3.72
C LEU A 119 -4.68 20.27 2.96
N GLU A 120 -5.32 21.22 3.66
CA GLU A 120 -5.83 22.45 3.08
C GLU A 120 -4.71 23.32 2.51
N SER A 121 -3.63 23.57 3.30
CA SER A 121 -2.46 24.36 2.88
C SER A 121 -1.79 23.79 1.61
N GLN A 122 -1.79 22.47 1.46
CA GLN A 122 -1.22 21.77 0.31
C GLN A 122 -2.26 21.53 -0.81
N ARG A 123 -3.53 21.89 -0.62
CA ARG A 123 -4.66 21.62 -1.54
C ARG A 123 -4.78 20.13 -1.89
N LEU A 124 -4.58 19.26 -0.90
CA LEU A 124 -4.68 17.81 -1.06
C LEU A 124 -6.08 17.34 -0.67
N ALA A 125 -6.81 16.76 -1.61
CA ALA A 125 -8.01 15.99 -1.34
C ALA A 125 -7.60 14.57 -0.94
N LEU A 126 -7.55 14.32 0.36
CA LEU A 126 -7.14 13.03 0.92
C LEU A 126 -8.00 12.71 2.14
N ASP A 127 -8.54 11.50 2.15
CA ASP A 127 -9.20 10.95 3.31
C ASP A 127 -8.15 10.38 4.27
N ALA A 128 -8.06 10.97 5.46
CA ALA A 128 -7.03 10.61 6.43
C ALA A 128 -7.62 9.87 7.64
N TRP A 129 -6.79 8.99 8.19
CA TRP A 129 -7.06 8.20 9.39
C TRP A 129 -6.09 8.59 10.49
N ALA A 130 -6.41 8.23 11.73
CA ALA A 130 -5.50 8.34 12.87
C ALA A 130 -5.36 6.99 13.59
N ASP A 131 -4.30 6.89 14.38
CA ASP A 131 -4.01 5.79 15.30
C ASP A 131 -3.83 6.38 16.73
N PRO A 132 -4.93 6.89 17.35
CA PRO A 132 -4.85 7.72 18.56
C PRO A 132 -4.19 7.00 19.73
N ASP A 133 -4.47 5.71 19.91
CA ASP A 133 -3.91 4.90 21.01
C ASP A 133 -2.53 4.31 20.65
N GLY A 134 -2.01 4.55 19.44
CA GLY A 134 -0.77 3.95 18.95
C GLY A 134 -0.82 2.42 18.80
N MET A 135 -2.01 1.84 18.87
CA MET A 135 -2.18 0.39 18.86
C MET A 135 -1.85 -0.21 17.48
N ALA A 136 -2.27 0.45 16.39
CA ALA A 136 -1.92 0.00 15.05
C ALA A 136 -0.41 0.03 14.83
N ARG A 137 0.28 1.09 15.22
CA ARG A 137 1.74 1.20 15.19
C ARG A 137 2.42 0.13 16.04
N THR A 138 1.88 -0.15 17.23
CA THR A 138 2.40 -1.19 18.13
C THR A 138 2.29 -2.58 17.50
N ILE A 139 1.15 -2.92 16.90
CA ILE A 139 0.95 -4.19 16.18
C ILE A 139 1.94 -4.29 15.02
N LEU A 140 2.10 -3.21 14.25
CA LEU A 140 3.01 -3.20 13.09
C LEU A 140 4.47 -3.24 13.51
N ALA A 141 4.87 -2.58 14.61
CA ALA A 141 6.23 -2.66 15.14
C ALA A 141 6.58 -4.09 15.59
N ALA A 142 5.67 -4.73 16.33
CA ALA A 142 5.88 -6.07 16.86
C ALA A 142 5.90 -7.16 15.78
N SER A 143 5.11 -6.99 14.71
CA SER A 143 4.86 -8.07 13.75
C SER A 143 5.35 -7.79 12.33
N PHE A 144 5.51 -6.53 11.95
CA PHE A 144 5.76 -6.12 10.56
C PHE A 144 6.96 -5.19 10.40
N GLY A 145 7.78 -5.00 11.45
CA GLY A 145 9.01 -4.21 11.37
C GLY A 145 8.79 -2.71 11.15
N PHE A 146 7.63 -2.16 11.57
CA PHE A 146 7.41 -0.73 11.54
C PHE A 146 8.34 0.00 12.53
N GLY A 147 9.06 1.03 12.06
CA GLY A 147 10.02 1.73 12.92
C GLY A 147 10.42 3.12 12.40
N ALA A 148 9.86 3.58 11.28
CA ALA A 148 10.21 4.87 10.68
C ALA A 148 9.04 5.52 9.95
N TYR A 149 9.18 6.82 9.64
CA TYR A 149 8.22 7.59 8.85
C TYR A 149 8.90 8.21 7.61
N PRO A 150 8.19 8.25 6.45
CA PRO A 150 6.98 7.48 6.19
C PRO A 150 7.28 5.98 6.09
N THR A 151 6.29 5.15 6.33
CA THR A 151 6.30 3.74 5.93
C THR A 151 5.02 3.44 5.18
N THR A 152 5.15 2.91 3.97
CA THR A 152 4.04 2.54 3.10
C THR A 152 4.07 1.05 2.83
N TYR A 153 2.97 0.36 3.15
CA TYR A 153 2.74 -1.05 2.85
C TYR A 153 1.80 -1.18 1.66
N LEU A 154 2.15 -1.98 0.67
CA LEU A 154 1.21 -2.45 -0.35
C LEU A 154 0.62 -3.78 0.10
N ILE A 155 -0.69 -3.81 0.28
CA ILE A 155 -1.45 -4.96 0.76
C ILE A 155 -2.33 -5.47 -0.36
N GLY A 156 -2.28 -6.77 -0.62
CA GLY A 156 -3.11 -7.44 -1.61
C GLY A 156 -4.53 -7.71 -1.15
N PRO A 157 -5.42 -8.17 -2.04
CA PRO A 157 -6.83 -8.44 -1.73
C PRO A 157 -7.04 -9.59 -0.75
N ASP A 158 -6.03 -10.41 -0.52
CA ASP A 158 -5.98 -11.44 0.53
C ASP A 158 -5.46 -10.88 1.88
N ALA A 159 -5.39 -9.54 2.00
CA ALA A 159 -4.83 -8.81 3.12
C ALA A 159 -3.33 -9.11 3.40
N THR A 160 -2.60 -9.67 2.44
CA THR A 160 -1.17 -10.00 2.58
C THR A 160 -0.28 -8.86 2.07
N VAL A 161 0.77 -8.51 2.80
CA VAL A 161 1.76 -7.49 2.39
C VAL A 161 2.56 -7.98 1.20
N ARG A 162 2.61 -7.18 0.14
CA ARG A 162 3.29 -7.45 -1.13
C ARG A 162 4.57 -6.65 -1.30
N ALA A 163 4.58 -5.42 -0.79
CA ALA A 163 5.74 -4.53 -0.86
C ALA A 163 5.75 -3.57 0.33
N VAL A 164 6.94 -3.06 0.67
CA VAL A 164 7.13 -2.05 1.72
C VAL A 164 8.12 -1.00 1.23
N TRP A 165 7.82 0.26 1.49
CA TRP A 165 8.72 1.40 1.33
C TRP A 165 8.91 2.07 2.68
N THR A 166 10.15 2.16 3.12
CA THR A 166 10.52 2.87 4.36
C THR A 166 11.32 4.11 4.02
N GLY A 167 10.90 5.25 4.54
CA GLY A 167 11.38 6.55 4.12
C GLY A 167 10.81 6.93 2.75
N TYR A 168 11.29 8.07 2.20
CA TYR A 168 10.80 8.57 0.91
C TYR A 168 11.94 8.98 -0.02
N ARG A 169 11.86 8.52 -1.25
CA ARG A 169 12.65 8.94 -2.40
C ARG A 169 11.70 9.26 -3.55
N SER A 170 11.99 10.28 -4.36
CA SER A 170 11.09 10.73 -5.44
C SER A 170 10.71 9.62 -6.44
N ARG A 171 11.60 8.64 -6.66
CA ARG A 171 11.34 7.48 -7.53
C ARG A 171 10.29 6.52 -6.94
N ASP A 172 10.11 6.50 -5.62
CA ASP A 172 9.21 5.58 -4.93
C ASP A 172 7.75 5.80 -5.37
N GLU A 173 7.36 7.03 -5.77
CA GLU A 173 6.02 7.32 -6.31
C GLU A 173 5.70 6.51 -7.56
N ALA A 174 6.64 6.42 -8.50
CA ALA A 174 6.47 5.64 -9.72
C ALA A 174 6.45 4.13 -9.43
N ASP A 175 7.31 3.68 -8.51
CA ASP A 175 7.39 2.29 -8.10
C ASP A 175 6.09 1.84 -7.40
N MET A 176 5.55 2.66 -6.47
CA MET A 176 4.26 2.42 -5.80
C MET A 176 3.11 2.35 -6.83
N ALA A 177 3.06 3.32 -7.75
CA ALA A 177 2.01 3.36 -8.77
C ALA A 177 2.07 2.12 -9.68
N ALA A 178 3.25 1.71 -10.12
CA ALA A 178 3.45 0.53 -10.95
C ALA A 178 3.05 -0.76 -10.21
N ALA A 179 3.43 -0.90 -8.93
CA ALA A 179 3.12 -2.04 -8.10
C ALA A 179 1.59 -2.17 -7.85
N VAL A 180 0.91 -1.07 -7.54
CA VAL A 180 -0.55 -1.03 -7.39
C VAL A 180 -1.24 -1.44 -8.68
N VAL A 181 -0.86 -0.85 -9.83
CA VAL A 181 -1.47 -1.17 -11.13
C VAL A 181 -1.23 -2.63 -11.52
N SER A 182 -0.03 -3.17 -11.24
CA SER A 182 0.27 -4.59 -11.48
C SER A 182 -0.66 -5.49 -10.67
N LEU A 183 -0.81 -5.22 -9.38
CA LEU A 183 -1.61 -6.02 -8.49
C LEU A 183 -3.12 -5.92 -8.81
N LEU A 184 -3.60 -4.75 -9.24
CA LEU A 184 -4.99 -4.58 -9.69
C LEU A 184 -5.32 -5.41 -10.95
N LYS A 185 -4.34 -5.69 -11.82
CA LYS A 185 -4.55 -6.56 -12.98
C LYS A 185 -4.75 -8.03 -12.61
N GLU A 186 -4.22 -8.45 -11.48
CA GLU A 186 -4.36 -9.81 -10.94
C GLU A 186 -5.71 -10.03 -10.24
N VAL A 187 -6.38 -8.94 -9.85
CA VAL A 187 -7.68 -8.98 -9.16
C VAL A 187 -8.81 -8.89 -10.19
N PRO A 188 -9.69 -9.89 -10.31
CA PRO A 188 -10.85 -9.81 -11.21
C PRO A 188 -11.69 -8.56 -10.89
N ALA A 189 -12.17 -7.88 -11.93
CA ALA A 189 -13.17 -6.83 -11.75
C ALA A 189 -14.38 -7.45 -11.05
N ARG A 190 -14.76 -6.92 -9.89
CA ARG A 190 -15.95 -7.40 -9.18
C ARG A 190 -17.17 -7.17 -10.07
N ALA A 191 -17.90 -8.22 -10.38
CA ALA A 191 -19.18 -8.10 -11.08
C ALA A 191 -20.06 -7.10 -10.32
N PRO A 192 -20.78 -6.20 -11.02
CA PRO A 192 -21.74 -5.30 -10.38
C PRO A 192 -22.73 -6.15 -9.57
N PRO A 193 -23.20 -5.67 -8.39
CA PRO A 193 -24.22 -6.36 -7.65
C PRO A 193 -25.40 -6.59 -8.59
N ALA A 194 -25.88 -7.84 -8.65
CA ALA A 194 -27.09 -8.16 -9.39
C ALA A 194 -28.22 -7.31 -8.77
N ASP A 195 -28.85 -6.49 -9.59
CA ASP A 195 -30.05 -5.75 -9.21
C ASP A 195 -31.10 -6.74 -8.71
N ARG A 196 -31.50 -6.58 -7.46
CA ARG A 196 -32.64 -7.28 -6.87
C ARG A 196 -33.86 -6.39 -6.92
#